data_8e5d716897ad70a241c0a530fd29245a
#
_entry.id   8e5d716897ad70a241c0a530fd29245a
#
_cell.length_a   1.000
_cell.length_b   1.000
_cell.length_c   1.000
_cell.angle_alpha   90.00
_cell.angle_beta   90.00
_cell.angle_gamma   90.00
#
_symmetry.space_group_name_H-M   'P 1'
#
loop_
_entity.id
_entity.type
_entity.pdbx_description
1 polymer ?
#
loop_
_entity_poly.entity_id
_entity_poly.type
_entity_poly.pdbx_seq_one_letter_code
_entity_poly.pdbx_strand_id
1 'polypeptide(L)'
;MPDSAPTAKVDRKQQILMALAEMLEEAPDTRITTARIAAAVGVSEAALYRHFPSKRTMYAALLEFAEDTLFGLIGRIPGEQANALDQCHRLLCIYLEFCERNPGITRLLAGQALTGESLLLHQRVEQLHQRLETQLKQYLREAEMREQLRTRLPVATAANLLMATAEGKVSQFCRSDFRRSPMEGWIDQWAQLTDGLMKPTFTGSP
;
A
#
# COMPACT_ATOMS: atom_id res chain seq x y z
N MET A 1 -20.17 -9.31 -40.06
CA MET A 1 -18.89 -8.64 -39.79
C MET A 1 -18.94 -8.10 -38.38
N PRO A 2 -18.30 -8.72 -37.36
CA PRO A 2 -18.25 -8.13 -36.03
C PRO A 2 -17.14 -7.09 -36.00
N ASP A 3 -17.53 -5.91 -35.61
CA ASP A 3 -16.73 -4.71 -35.43
C ASP A 3 -15.67 -4.95 -34.33
N SER A 4 -14.40 -4.89 -34.71
CA SER A 4 -13.28 -5.05 -33.79
C SER A 4 -13.17 -3.78 -32.97
N ALA A 5 -13.57 -3.81 -31.70
CA ALA A 5 -13.30 -2.77 -30.74
C ALA A 5 -11.79 -2.44 -30.74
N PRO A 6 -11.36 -1.17 -30.78
CA PRO A 6 -9.95 -0.80 -30.75
C PRO A 6 -9.39 -1.17 -29.39
N THR A 7 -8.47 -2.13 -29.35
CA THR A 7 -7.58 -2.39 -28.20
C THR A 7 -6.85 -1.08 -27.89
N ALA A 8 -7.20 -0.47 -26.77
CA ALA A 8 -6.54 0.74 -26.29
C ALA A 8 -5.02 0.48 -26.26
N LYS A 9 -4.28 1.23 -27.04
CA LYS A 9 -2.83 1.12 -27.16
C LYS A 9 -2.25 1.45 -25.79
N VAL A 10 -1.84 0.45 -25.02
CA VAL A 10 -1.23 0.63 -23.69
C VAL A 10 -0.09 1.62 -23.85
N ASP A 11 -0.11 2.71 -23.07
CA ASP A 11 0.91 3.75 -23.12
C ASP A 11 2.30 3.11 -22.84
N ARG A 12 3.31 3.51 -23.59
CA ARG A 12 4.67 2.98 -23.44
C ARG A 12 5.22 3.19 -22.03
N LYS A 13 4.88 4.28 -21.37
CA LYS A 13 5.23 4.49 -19.96
C LYS A 13 4.64 3.40 -19.06
N GLN A 14 3.39 3.06 -19.29
CA GLN A 14 2.70 2.02 -18.53
C GLN A 14 3.34 0.63 -18.75
N GLN A 15 3.71 0.30 -19.99
CA GLN A 15 4.43 -0.94 -20.30
C GLN A 15 5.78 -1.03 -19.56
N ILE A 16 6.53 0.07 -19.49
CA ILE A 16 7.80 0.16 -18.77
C ILE A 16 7.58 -0.08 -17.26
N LEU A 17 6.55 0.53 -16.68
CA LEU A 17 6.24 0.37 -15.26
C LEU A 17 5.75 -1.03 -14.91
N MET A 18 4.96 -1.66 -15.79
CA MET A 18 4.54 -3.05 -15.62
C MET A 18 5.73 -4.01 -15.64
N ALA A 19 6.62 -3.88 -16.64
CA ALA A 19 7.84 -4.70 -16.70
C ALA A 19 8.75 -4.50 -15.48
N LEU A 20 8.84 -3.29 -14.97
CA LEU A 20 9.58 -3.01 -13.74
C LEU A 20 8.92 -3.68 -12.51
N ALA A 21 7.59 -3.62 -12.38
CA ALA A 21 6.86 -4.26 -11.29
C ALA A 21 7.01 -5.79 -11.34
N GLU A 22 6.92 -6.39 -12.53
CA GLU A 22 7.17 -7.83 -12.74
C GLU A 22 8.60 -8.23 -12.34
N MET A 23 9.62 -7.44 -12.72
CA MET A 23 11.00 -7.70 -12.31
C MET A 23 11.21 -7.57 -10.80
N LEU A 24 10.50 -6.66 -10.14
CA LEU A 24 10.52 -6.53 -8.69
C LEU A 24 9.87 -7.72 -7.99
N GLU A 25 8.87 -8.32 -8.61
CA GLU A 25 8.20 -9.53 -8.11
C GLU A 25 9.08 -10.78 -8.25
N GLU A 26 9.62 -11.03 -9.47
CA GLU A 26 10.27 -12.29 -9.82
C GLU A 26 11.68 -12.48 -9.24
N ALA A 27 12.43 -11.38 -9.02
CA ALA A 27 13.87 -11.50 -8.76
C ALA A 27 14.38 -10.55 -7.65
N PRO A 28 14.13 -10.88 -6.36
CA PRO A 28 14.55 -10.02 -5.23
C PRO A 28 16.07 -9.79 -5.17
N ASP A 29 16.86 -10.79 -5.56
CA ASP A 29 18.33 -10.76 -5.47
C ASP A 29 19.01 -10.29 -6.76
N THR A 30 18.24 -10.05 -7.82
CA THR A 30 18.81 -9.66 -9.11
C THR A 30 18.76 -8.15 -9.28
N ARG A 31 19.93 -7.54 -9.45
CA ARG A 31 20.02 -6.09 -9.72
C ARG A 31 19.22 -5.71 -10.96
N ILE A 32 18.17 -4.94 -10.77
CA ILE A 32 17.39 -4.36 -11.87
C ILE A 32 18.19 -3.25 -12.51
N THR A 33 18.45 -3.37 -13.82
CA THR A 33 19.16 -2.38 -14.63
C THR A 33 18.26 -1.83 -15.72
N THR A 34 18.54 -0.60 -16.18
CA THR A 34 17.81 0.03 -17.31
C THR A 34 17.90 -0.81 -18.58
N ALA A 35 19.04 -1.47 -18.84
CA ALA A 35 19.22 -2.38 -19.97
C ALA A 35 18.23 -3.57 -19.93
N ARG A 36 18.03 -4.18 -18.74
CA ARG A 36 17.07 -5.28 -18.57
C ARG A 36 15.63 -4.82 -18.77
N ILE A 37 15.27 -3.65 -18.23
CA ILE A 37 13.92 -3.08 -18.41
C ILE A 37 13.69 -2.76 -19.89
N ALA A 38 14.65 -2.15 -20.58
CA ALA A 38 14.56 -1.85 -22.00
C ALA A 38 14.39 -3.12 -22.86
N ALA A 39 15.16 -4.18 -22.56
CA ALA A 39 15.05 -5.47 -23.21
C ALA A 39 13.66 -6.12 -23.00
N ALA A 40 13.12 -6.09 -21.79
CA ALA A 40 11.81 -6.65 -21.48
C ALA A 40 10.66 -5.96 -22.24
N VAL A 41 10.79 -4.63 -22.46
CA VAL A 41 9.76 -3.86 -23.18
C VAL A 41 10.02 -3.82 -24.71
N GLY A 42 11.15 -4.41 -25.16
CA GLY A 42 11.52 -4.44 -26.57
C GLY A 42 11.91 -3.07 -27.14
N VAL A 43 12.61 -2.23 -26.36
CA VAL A 43 13.09 -0.91 -26.77
C VAL A 43 14.60 -0.76 -26.52
N SER A 44 15.23 0.23 -27.13
CA SER A 44 16.60 0.62 -26.79
C SER A 44 16.63 1.38 -25.45
N GLU A 45 17.75 1.35 -24.72
CA GLU A 45 17.92 2.16 -23.50
C GLU A 45 17.73 3.67 -23.81
N ALA A 46 18.17 4.14 -24.95
CA ALA A 46 17.95 5.52 -25.39
C ALA A 46 16.45 5.86 -25.52
N ALA A 47 15.64 4.91 -25.99
CA ALA A 47 14.19 5.07 -26.04
C ALA A 47 13.56 5.02 -24.65
N LEU A 48 14.05 4.17 -23.76
CA LEU A 48 13.63 4.11 -22.34
C LEU A 48 13.88 5.45 -21.64
N TYR A 49 15.07 6.03 -21.79
CA TYR A 49 15.44 7.31 -21.19
C TYR A 49 14.60 8.50 -21.68
N ARG A 50 14.00 8.44 -22.87
CA ARG A 50 13.03 9.45 -23.33
C ARG A 50 11.74 9.44 -22.54
N HIS A 51 11.34 8.29 -21.97
CA HIS A 51 10.15 8.16 -21.14
C HIS A 51 10.45 8.39 -19.65
N PHE A 52 11.59 7.86 -19.19
CA PHE A 52 12.04 7.98 -17.80
C PHE A 52 13.53 8.30 -17.75
N PRO A 53 13.91 9.52 -17.34
CA PRO A 53 15.31 9.97 -17.33
C PRO A 53 16.25 9.15 -16.43
N SER A 54 15.70 8.33 -15.52
CA SER A 54 16.48 7.49 -14.62
C SER A 54 15.64 6.34 -14.05
N LYS A 55 16.29 5.29 -13.50
CA LYS A 55 15.61 4.24 -12.75
C LYS A 55 14.84 4.80 -11.55
N ARG A 56 15.38 5.81 -10.87
CA ARG A 56 14.72 6.53 -9.77
C ARG A 56 13.37 7.10 -10.20
N THR A 57 13.25 7.69 -11.38
CA THR A 57 11.98 8.24 -11.86
C THR A 57 10.95 7.16 -12.18
N MET A 58 11.37 5.96 -12.55
CA MET A 58 10.48 4.80 -12.73
C MET A 58 9.95 4.32 -11.37
N TYR A 59 10.81 4.18 -10.36
CA TYR A 59 10.39 3.84 -9.00
C TYR A 59 9.46 4.90 -8.41
N ALA A 60 9.76 6.19 -8.63
CA ALA A 60 8.89 7.27 -8.20
C ALA A 60 7.50 7.19 -8.85
N ALA A 61 7.42 6.79 -10.11
CA ALA A 61 6.14 6.62 -10.81
C ALA A 61 5.35 5.39 -10.30
N LEU A 62 6.01 4.29 -9.90
CA LEU A 62 5.34 3.16 -9.23
C LEU A 62 4.79 3.56 -7.86
N LEU A 63 5.54 4.36 -7.09
CA LEU A 63 5.05 4.89 -5.82
C LEU A 63 3.87 5.85 -6.01
N GLU A 64 3.92 6.71 -7.03
CA GLU A 64 2.81 7.60 -7.41
C GLU A 64 1.54 6.79 -7.73
N PHE A 65 1.66 5.75 -8.53
CA PHE A 65 0.55 4.83 -8.79
C PHE A 65 -0.02 4.19 -7.52
N ALA A 66 0.85 3.75 -6.59
CA ALA A 66 0.42 3.19 -5.32
C ALA A 66 -0.32 4.23 -4.46
N GLU A 67 0.23 5.45 -4.36
CA GLU A 67 -0.38 6.57 -3.62
C GLU A 67 -1.76 6.92 -4.19
N ASP A 68 -1.85 7.14 -5.50
CA ASP A 68 -3.10 7.52 -6.17
C ASP A 68 -4.18 6.43 -6.00
N THR A 69 -3.79 5.16 -6.14
CA THR A 69 -4.71 4.03 -5.99
C THR A 69 -5.20 3.92 -4.54
N LEU A 70 -4.29 3.90 -3.57
CA LEU A 70 -4.62 3.75 -2.16
C LEU A 70 -5.46 4.92 -1.66
N PHE A 71 -5.02 6.16 -1.86
CA PHE A 71 -5.73 7.33 -1.34
C PHE A 71 -6.99 7.67 -2.14
N GLY A 72 -7.07 7.26 -3.41
CA GLY A 72 -8.31 7.32 -4.18
C GLY A 72 -9.41 6.40 -3.63
N LEU A 73 -9.04 5.20 -3.15
CA LEU A 73 -9.97 4.27 -2.49
C LEU A 73 -10.28 4.71 -1.06
N ILE A 74 -9.28 5.10 -0.29
CA ILE A 74 -9.42 5.56 1.10
C ILE A 74 -10.34 6.79 1.19
N GLY A 75 -10.25 7.72 0.23
CA GLY A 75 -11.10 8.89 0.17
C GLY A 75 -12.60 8.61 0.04
N ARG A 76 -13.00 7.39 -0.35
CA ARG A 76 -14.40 6.96 -0.46
C ARG A 76 -14.95 6.34 0.82
N ILE A 77 -14.07 5.90 1.73
CA ILE A 77 -14.45 5.17 2.95
C ILE A 77 -15.53 5.91 3.78
N PRO A 78 -15.45 7.23 4.03
CA PRO A 78 -16.45 7.93 4.85
C PRO A 78 -17.87 7.87 4.29
N GLY A 79 -18.02 7.70 2.97
CA GLY A 79 -19.33 7.53 2.33
C GLY A 79 -19.84 6.09 2.35
N GLU A 80 -18.96 5.11 2.56
CA GLU A 80 -19.26 3.68 2.49
C GLU A 80 -19.44 3.04 3.88
N GLN A 81 -18.74 3.56 4.91
CA GLN A 81 -18.69 3.00 6.24
C GLN A 81 -19.27 3.96 7.29
N ALA A 82 -20.23 3.46 8.07
CA ALA A 82 -21.00 4.27 9.01
C ALA A 82 -20.25 4.61 10.30
N ASN A 83 -19.36 3.73 10.78
CA ASN A 83 -18.63 3.92 12.03
C ASN A 83 -17.12 3.93 11.82
N ALA A 84 -16.42 4.54 12.76
CA ALA A 84 -14.99 4.81 12.67
C ALA A 84 -14.13 3.53 12.73
N LEU A 85 -14.56 2.49 13.44
CA LEU A 85 -13.86 1.22 13.48
C LEU A 85 -13.92 0.48 12.15
N ASP A 86 -15.09 0.49 11.48
CA ASP A 86 -15.24 -0.09 10.15
C ASP A 86 -14.43 0.73 9.12
N GLN A 87 -14.32 2.05 9.30
CA GLN A 87 -13.45 2.89 8.48
C GLN A 87 -11.97 2.51 8.65
N CYS A 88 -11.50 2.28 9.89
CA CYS A 88 -10.14 1.79 10.15
C CYS A 88 -9.92 0.41 9.51
N HIS A 89 -10.85 -0.53 9.69
CA HIS A 89 -10.79 -1.86 9.09
C HIS A 89 -10.68 -1.78 7.56
N ARG A 90 -11.58 -1.01 6.95
CA ARG A 90 -11.62 -0.86 5.49
C ARG A 90 -10.34 -0.26 4.94
N LEU A 91 -9.75 0.75 5.62
CA LEU A 91 -8.47 1.32 5.23
C LEU A 91 -7.37 0.25 5.21
N LEU A 92 -7.27 -0.54 6.28
CA LEU A 92 -6.25 -1.59 6.37
C LEU A 92 -6.49 -2.72 5.37
N CYS A 93 -7.74 -3.09 5.11
CA CYS A 93 -8.09 -4.04 4.03
C CYS A 93 -7.64 -3.51 2.67
N ILE A 94 -7.91 -2.24 2.34
CA ILE A 94 -7.47 -1.62 1.09
C ILE A 94 -5.95 -1.71 0.94
N TYR A 95 -5.20 -1.40 2.00
CA TYR A 95 -3.74 -1.48 2.00
C TYR A 95 -3.23 -2.92 1.80
N LEU A 96 -3.77 -3.89 2.55
CA LEU A 96 -3.37 -5.30 2.46
C LEU A 96 -3.76 -5.92 1.11
N GLU A 97 -4.99 -5.65 0.61
CA GLU A 97 -5.45 -6.10 -0.70
C GLU A 97 -4.63 -5.50 -1.85
N PHE A 98 -4.25 -4.22 -1.73
CA PHE A 98 -3.37 -3.57 -2.70
C PHE A 98 -2.00 -4.27 -2.74
N CYS A 99 -1.41 -4.54 -1.58
CA CYS A 99 -0.15 -5.25 -1.47
C CYS A 99 -0.22 -6.65 -2.07
N GLU A 100 -1.30 -7.40 -1.80
CA GLU A 100 -1.50 -8.74 -2.34
C GLU A 100 -1.57 -8.76 -3.87
N ARG A 101 -2.27 -7.77 -4.44
CA ARG A 101 -2.46 -7.68 -5.90
C ARG A 101 -1.26 -7.09 -6.65
N ASN A 102 -0.31 -6.50 -5.94
CA ASN A 102 0.84 -5.81 -6.54
C ASN A 102 2.15 -6.21 -5.85
N PRO A 103 2.57 -7.51 -5.93
CA PRO A 103 3.72 -8.03 -5.17
C PRO A 103 5.02 -7.25 -5.43
N GLY A 104 5.32 -6.91 -6.68
CA GLY A 104 6.50 -6.13 -7.03
C GLY A 104 6.52 -4.73 -6.40
N ILE A 105 5.37 -4.03 -6.44
CA ILE A 105 5.23 -2.72 -5.76
C ILE A 105 5.33 -2.89 -4.25
N THR A 106 4.83 -4.01 -3.72
CA THR A 106 4.89 -4.31 -2.29
C THR A 106 6.32 -4.47 -1.78
N ARG A 107 7.24 -5.06 -2.57
CA ARG A 107 8.68 -5.06 -2.23
C ARG A 107 9.25 -3.63 -2.13
N LEU A 108 8.75 -2.71 -2.97
CA LEU A 108 9.14 -1.31 -2.91
C LEU A 108 8.59 -0.64 -1.64
N LEU A 109 7.29 -0.84 -1.33
CA LEU A 109 6.65 -0.31 -0.11
C LEU A 109 7.25 -0.90 1.17
N ALA A 110 7.64 -2.17 1.17
CA ALA A 110 8.33 -2.82 2.29
C ALA A 110 9.81 -2.41 2.42
N GLY A 111 10.32 -1.53 1.55
CA GLY A 111 11.71 -1.06 1.56
C GLY A 111 12.73 -2.06 1.01
N GLN A 112 12.34 -3.30 0.70
CA GLN A 112 13.27 -4.36 0.24
C GLN A 112 13.93 -4.03 -1.10
N ALA A 113 13.19 -3.40 -2.01
CA ALA A 113 13.69 -3.00 -3.32
C ALA A 113 14.47 -1.68 -3.31
N LEU A 114 14.60 -1.02 -2.16
CA LEU A 114 15.24 0.29 -2.02
C LEU A 114 16.71 0.21 -1.59
N THR A 115 17.25 -0.97 -1.34
CA THR A 115 18.66 -1.14 -0.96
C THR A 115 19.58 -0.56 -2.04
N GLY A 116 20.40 0.43 -1.65
CA GLY A 116 21.27 1.15 -2.57
C GLY A 116 20.58 2.19 -3.47
N GLU A 117 19.31 2.45 -3.27
CA GLU A 117 18.55 3.48 -3.98
C GLU A 117 18.62 4.85 -3.25
N SER A 118 18.10 5.88 -3.91
CA SER A 118 18.08 7.24 -3.41
C SER A 118 17.32 7.38 -2.08
N LEU A 119 17.86 8.14 -1.13
CA LEU A 119 17.20 8.52 0.12
C LEU A 119 15.80 9.14 -0.11
N LEU A 120 15.59 9.85 -1.21
CA LEU A 120 14.29 10.43 -1.55
C LEU A 120 13.19 9.37 -1.76
N LEU A 121 13.53 8.18 -2.28
CA LEU A 121 12.57 7.08 -2.43
C LEU A 121 12.20 6.49 -1.07
N HIS A 122 13.16 6.32 -0.17
CA HIS A 122 12.90 5.89 1.20
C HIS A 122 11.99 6.87 1.93
N GLN A 123 12.27 8.18 1.83
CA GLN A 123 11.44 9.22 2.43
C GLN A 123 10.01 9.21 1.86
N ARG A 124 9.84 8.95 0.57
CA ARG A 124 8.51 8.89 -0.05
C ARG A 124 7.71 7.68 0.45
N VAL A 125 8.32 6.52 0.59
CA VAL A 125 7.69 5.34 1.20
C VAL A 125 7.28 5.62 2.64
N GLU A 126 8.17 6.22 3.43
CA GLU A 126 7.89 6.65 4.80
C GLU A 126 6.68 7.61 4.86
N GLN A 127 6.65 8.62 3.99
CA GLN A 127 5.54 9.58 3.91
C GLN A 127 4.21 8.89 3.56
N LEU A 128 4.21 7.90 2.67
CA LEU A 128 3.00 7.13 2.35
C LEU A 128 2.46 6.42 3.60
N HIS A 129 3.30 5.72 4.35
CA HIS A 129 2.90 5.04 5.59
C HIS A 129 2.43 6.02 6.67
N GLN A 130 3.11 7.15 6.84
CA GLN A 130 2.70 8.21 7.76
C GLN A 130 1.32 8.81 7.40
N ARG A 131 0.99 8.93 6.11
CA ARG A 131 -0.33 9.38 5.67
C ARG A 131 -1.42 8.35 6.01
N LEU A 132 -1.16 7.05 5.82
CA LEU A 132 -2.09 5.98 6.23
C LEU A 132 -2.33 6.00 7.74
N GLU A 133 -1.26 6.09 8.53
CA GLU A 133 -1.35 6.19 9.99
C GLU A 133 -2.09 7.46 10.45
N THR A 134 -1.90 8.57 9.76
CA THR A 134 -2.62 9.82 10.03
C THR A 134 -4.12 9.67 9.79
N GLN A 135 -4.51 8.97 8.74
CA GLN A 135 -5.93 8.71 8.46
C GLN A 135 -6.56 7.79 9.53
N LEU A 136 -5.84 6.77 10.00
CA LEU A 136 -6.27 5.95 11.13
C LEU A 136 -6.46 6.79 12.41
N LYS A 137 -5.52 7.69 12.71
CA LYS A 137 -5.64 8.63 13.86
C LYS A 137 -6.90 9.48 13.75
N GLN A 138 -7.25 9.93 12.55
CA GLN A 138 -8.46 10.71 12.31
C GLN A 138 -9.71 9.88 12.63
N TYR A 139 -9.83 8.68 12.08
CA TYR A 139 -10.98 7.81 12.33
C TYR A 139 -11.13 7.45 13.82
N LEU A 140 -10.02 7.12 14.51
CA LEU A 140 -10.05 6.81 15.95
C LEU A 140 -10.48 8.03 16.80
N ARG A 141 -10.13 9.26 16.41
CA ARG A 141 -10.65 10.49 17.08
C ARG A 141 -12.14 10.71 16.82
N GLU A 142 -12.60 10.37 15.61
CA GLU A 142 -14.03 10.44 15.27
C GLU A 142 -14.86 9.43 16.09
N ALA A 143 -14.33 8.23 16.34
CA ALA A 143 -14.95 7.26 17.24
C ALA A 143 -15.20 7.84 18.65
N GLU A 144 -14.22 8.54 19.20
CA GLU A 144 -14.35 9.17 20.52
C GLU A 144 -15.40 10.29 20.52
N MET A 145 -15.42 11.12 19.49
CA MET A 145 -16.32 12.27 19.43
C MET A 145 -17.77 11.93 19.08
N ARG A 146 -17.98 10.91 18.21
CA ARG A 146 -19.30 10.64 17.63
C ARG A 146 -19.95 9.34 18.12
N GLU A 147 -19.13 8.36 18.52
CA GLU A 147 -19.60 7.00 18.81
C GLU A 147 -19.42 6.63 20.29
N GLN A 148 -18.91 7.55 21.11
CA GLN A 148 -18.62 7.30 22.52
C GLN A 148 -17.69 6.10 22.76
N LEU A 149 -16.81 5.83 21.80
CA LEU A 149 -15.78 4.80 21.85
C LEU A 149 -14.42 5.46 21.90
N ARG A 150 -13.59 5.12 22.87
CA ARG A 150 -12.21 5.61 22.94
C ARG A 150 -11.20 4.48 22.95
N THR A 151 -10.02 4.78 22.48
CA THR A 151 -8.89 3.84 22.57
C THR A 151 -8.41 3.71 24.02
N ARG A 152 -7.98 2.50 24.42
CA ARG A 152 -7.32 2.26 25.72
C ARG A 152 -5.92 2.86 25.77
N LEU A 153 -5.27 2.97 24.61
CA LEU A 153 -3.98 3.62 24.39
C LEU A 153 -4.17 5.05 23.89
N PRO A 154 -3.17 5.92 23.96
CA PRO A 154 -3.19 7.18 23.23
C PRO A 154 -3.48 6.93 21.75
N VAL A 155 -4.30 7.77 21.11
CA VAL A 155 -4.73 7.57 19.71
C VAL A 155 -3.56 7.35 18.76
N ALA A 156 -2.45 8.07 18.93
CA ALA A 156 -1.26 7.88 18.12
C ALA A 156 -0.66 6.48 18.27
N THR A 157 -0.59 5.97 19.50
CA THR A 157 -0.08 4.62 19.79
C THR A 157 -1.03 3.55 19.25
N ALA A 158 -2.34 3.77 19.35
CA ALA A 158 -3.35 2.87 18.82
C ALA A 158 -3.28 2.78 17.28
N ALA A 159 -3.20 3.91 16.60
CA ALA A 159 -3.05 3.96 15.15
C ALA A 159 -1.73 3.29 14.68
N ASN A 160 -0.64 3.54 15.40
CA ASN A 160 0.64 2.88 15.11
C ASN A 160 0.57 1.37 15.30
N LEU A 161 -0.08 0.87 16.35
CA LEU A 161 -0.28 -0.57 16.56
C LEU A 161 -1.05 -1.22 15.40
N LEU A 162 -2.11 -0.59 14.94
CA LEU A 162 -2.89 -1.06 13.79
C LEU A 162 -2.04 -1.08 12.52
N MET A 163 -1.29 0.01 12.26
CA MET A 163 -0.42 0.10 11.08
C MET A 163 0.72 -0.92 11.14
N ALA A 164 1.42 -1.03 12.28
CA ALA A 164 2.50 -2.00 12.48
C ALA A 164 2.03 -3.45 12.29
N THR A 165 0.80 -3.78 12.68
CA THR A 165 0.21 -5.11 12.44
C THR A 165 0.05 -5.36 10.94
N ALA A 166 -0.49 -4.41 10.19
CA ALA A 166 -0.64 -4.54 8.74
C ALA A 166 0.71 -4.62 8.02
N GLU A 167 1.67 -3.77 8.38
CA GLU A 167 3.05 -3.83 7.86
C GLU A 167 3.73 -5.16 8.19
N GLY A 168 3.50 -5.72 9.37
CA GLY A 168 3.96 -7.04 9.76
C GLY A 168 3.44 -8.14 8.83
N LYS A 169 2.16 -8.08 8.44
CA LYS A 169 1.56 -9.01 7.45
C LYS A 169 2.17 -8.84 6.07
N VAL A 170 2.36 -7.60 5.62
CA VAL A 170 3.04 -7.30 4.34
C VAL A 170 4.48 -7.82 4.36
N SER A 171 5.20 -7.64 5.46
CA SER A 171 6.55 -8.19 5.63
C SER A 171 6.56 -9.73 5.57
N GLN A 172 5.57 -10.42 6.17
CA GLN A 172 5.42 -11.86 6.08
C GLN A 172 5.13 -12.31 4.64
N PHE A 173 4.27 -11.59 3.93
CA PHE A 173 3.95 -11.82 2.52
C PHE A 173 5.21 -11.76 1.66
N CYS A 174 6.00 -10.68 1.77
CA CYS A 174 7.27 -10.55 1.04
C CYS A 174 8.27 -11.66 1.39
N ARG A 175 8.44 -12.00 2.70
CA ARG A 175 9.38 -13.06 3.14
C ARG A 175 8.99 -14.46 2.69
N SER A 176 7.72 -14.69 2.41
CA SER A 176 7.22 -15.98 1.90
C SER A 176 7.28 -16.10 0.38
N ASP A 177 7.94 -15.17 -0.31
CA ASP A 177 7.85 -15.03 -1.77
C ASP A 177 6.39 -15.02 -2.24
N PHE A 178 5.61 -14.14 -1.60
CA PHE A 178 4.20 -13.86 -1.91
C PHE A 178 3.25 -15.07 -1.77
N ARG A 179 3.68 -16.15 -1.10
CA ARG A 179 2.84 -17.35 -0.91
C ARG A 179 1.87 -17.24 0.24
N ARG A 180 2.20 -16.44 1.26
CA ARG A 180 1.36 -16.23 2.44
C ARG A 180 0.59 -14.93 2.30
N SER A 181 -0.69 -15.04 1.94
CA SER A 181 -1.57 -13.88 1.76
C SER A 181 -1.55 -12.94 2.98
N PRO A 182 -1.42 -11.63 2.79
CA PRO A 182 -1.53 -10.67 3.89
C PRO A 182 -2.95 -10.60 4.45
N MET A 183 -3.96 -11.08 3.72
CA MET A 183 -5.35 -11.17 4.18
C MET A 183 -5.66 -12.44 4.97
N GLU A 184 -4.76 -13.44 4.98
CA GLU A 184 -4.96 -14.70 5.72
C GLU A 184 -5.16 -14.43 7.22
N GLY A 185 -6.31 -14.87 7.76
CA GLY A 185 -6.70 -14.69 9.16
C GLY A 185 -6.92 -13.24 9.61
N TRP A 186 -7.00 -12.28 8.65
CA TRP A 186 -7.11 -10.85 8.98
C TRP A 186 -8.38 -10.51 9.75
N ILE A 187 -9.52 -11.11 9.41
CA ILE A 187 -10.81 -10.86 10.07
C ILE A 187 -10.74 -11.21 11.57
N ASP A 188 -10.19 -12.38 11.91
CA ASP A 188 -10.07 -12.83 13.31
C ASP A 188 -9.06 -11.98 14.08
N GLN A 189 -7.95 -11.63 13.44
CA GLN A 189 -6.92 -10.75 14.02
C GLN A 189 -7.47 -9.35 14.26
N TRP A 190 -8.25 -8.80 13.33
CA TRP A 190 -8.91 -7.51 13.50
C TRP A 190 -9.87 -7.51 14.68
N ALA A 191 -10.75 -8.51 14.79
CA ALA A 191 -11.67 -8.65 15.91
C ALA A 191 -10.92 -8.67 17.25
N GLN A 192 -9.84 -9.44 17.35
CA GLN A 192 -9.03 -9.53 18.56
C GLN A 192 -8.28 -8.23 18.88
N LEU A 193 -7.77 -7.54 17.87
CA LEU A 193 -7.10 -6.24 18.04
C LEU A 193 -8.05 -5.17 18.58
N THR A 194 -9.27 -5.11 18.02
CA THR A 194 -10.24 -4.08 18.40
C THR A 194 -10.89 -4.32 19.75
N ASP A 195 -11.13 -5.58 20.13
CA ASP A 195 -11.62 -5.95 21.47
C ASP A 195 -10.68 -5.45 22.57
N GLY A 196 -9.37 -5.64 22.41
CA GLY A 196 -8.35 -5.14 23.34
C GLY A 196 -8.08 -3.64 23.24
N LEU A 197 -8.36 -3.00 22.10
CA LEU A 197 -7.97 -1.63 21.81
C LEU A 197 -9.01 -0.59 22.23
N MET A 198 -10.29 -0.93 22.13
CA MET A 198 -11.40 0.02 22.35
C MET A 198 -12.08 -0.17 23.69
N LYS A 199 -12.68 0.89 24.20
CA LYS A 199 -13.57 0.86 25.39
C LYS A 199 -14.63 1.96 25.26
N PRO A 200 -15.81 1.81 25.88
CA PRO A 200 -16.80 2.88 25.98
C PRO A 200 -16.22 4.12 26.68
N THR A 201 -16.62 5.31 26.23
CA THR A 201 -16.19 6.59 26.83
C THR A 201 -16.86 6.78 28.19
N PHE A 202 -18.10 6.32 28.33
CA PHE A 202 -18.85 6.37 29.59
C PHE A 202 -18.91 4.99 30.25
N THR A 203 -18.19 4.83 31.35
CA THR A 203 -18.59 3.90 32.41
C THR A 203 -19.43 4.72 33.38
N GLY A 204 -20.72 4.84 33.14
CA GLY A 204 -21.65 5.34 34.15
C GLY A 204 -21.56 4.38 35.33
N SER A 205 -20.99 4.83 36.44
CA SER A 205 -21.24 4.21 37.72
C SER A 205 -22.70 4.46 38.10
N PRO A 206 -23.40 3.45 38.65
CA PRO A 206 -24.74 3.62 39.18
C PRO A 206 -24.81 4.59 40.33
#